data_d0b2d2dc0d9875bafeb9e9ae4cba1d8b
#
_entry.id   d0b2d2dc0d9875bafeb9e9ae4cba1d8b
#
_cell.length_a   1.000
_cell.length_b   1.000
_cell.length_c   1.000
_cell.angle_alpha   90.00
_cell.angle_beta   90.00
_cell.angle_gamma   90.00
#
_symmetry.space_group_name_H-M   'P 1'
#
loop_
_entity.id
_entity.type
_entity.pdbx_description
1 polymer ?
#
loop_
_entity_poly.entity_id
_entity_poly.type
_entity_poly.pdbx_seq_one_letter_code
_entity_poly.pdbx_strand_id
1 'polypeptide(L)'
;MPRSLVALLCLSLAASAAAAQTVAVYQTTPDLLEALSPRENLHFAAKSNLAATVPLITVDDAQKFQEIDGFGASLTDSAAWLFAKKLTPAQTDAAFRSLFSRKEGIALSVLRQPIGSSDLAATFYSLDDLCQQTTKACTTPAGQADPRLDHFSLAHDQEYILPQLKQALALNPGLHVMLTPWSPPGWMKSSGTMLGSSPDEKHPSSLKPEFYPAFAAYLVKTIQGYQAAGVPIWGLSVENEPLYAPPTYSGMQMLAAEQAEFFGNHLGPALAAANLHPKVMAYDHNWDRPDYPEVVLKDAKAAAVAAGTAWHHYGGDPAVMTKNHEEFPGKDQWVTESSGGTWQKGYHEKGNVLAEEAAELIAVTRNWSRAYVLWALATDEKHGPFVGGCDTCRGLVTVDLSDPARAQVKKELDYYVLGHASKFLLPGAVRIASDEPAGTELKDVAFRNPNGTLVLYLLNPGAQSQLVRVGFHGKTAATTLPAGSLATLVWKP
;
A
#
# COMPACT_ATOMS: atom_id res chain seq x y z
N MET A 1 8.76 47.68 75.23
CA MET A 1 7.68 46.78 74.83
C MET A 1 7.70 46.64 73.33
N PRO A 2 8.17 45.53 72.73
CA PRO A 2 8.10 45.34 71.28
C PRO A 2 6.81 44.67 70.88
N ARG A 3 6.15 45.21 69.85
CA ARG A 3 4.98 44.66 69.20
C ARG A 3 5.39 43.62 68.18
N SER A 4 4.96 42.38 68.38
CA SER A 4 5.11 41.27 67.40
C SER A 4 4.11 41.43 66.27
N LEU A 5 4.62 41.54 65.06
CA LEU A 5 3.80 41.37 63.83
C LEU A 5 3.71 39.89 63.46
N VAL A 6 2.51 39.33 63.50
CA VAL A 6 2.24 38.00 62.92
C VAL A 6 1.89 38.17 61.45
N ALA A 7 2.74 37.73 60.55
CA ALA A 7 2.46 37.69 59.13
C ALA A 7 1.67 36.37 58.82
N LEU A 8 0.42 36.49 58.40
CA LEU A 8 -0.37 35.38 57.82
C LEU A 8 0.06 35.11 56.41
N LEU A 9 0.70 33.97 56.16
CA LEU A 9 1.04 33.49 54.83
C LEU A 9 -0.19 32.77 54.25
N CYS A 10 -0.94 33.42 53.38
CA CYS A 10 -1.97 32.74 52.57
C CYS A 10 -1.31 31.96 51.44
N LEU A 11 -1.19 30.64 51.58
CA LEU A 11 -0.90 29.76 50.45
C LEU A 11 -2.14 29.64 49.55
N SER A 12 -2.13 30.35 48.42
CA SER A 12 -3.10 30.11 47.35
C SER A 12 -2.68 28.83 46.60
N LEU A 13 -3.37 27.71 46.83
CA LEU A 13 -3.33 26.57 45.98
C LEU A 13 -4.01 26.93 44.67
N ALA A 14 -3.23 27.31 43.67
CA ALA A 14 -3.70 27.33 42.29
C ALA A 14 -3.85 25.90 41.81
N ALA A 15 -5.07 25.37 41.88
CA ALA A 15 -5.42 24.15 41.17
C ALA A 15 -5.33 24.45 39.68
N SER A 16 -4.22 24.05 39.03
CA SER A 16 -4.15 24.03 37.58
C SER A 16 -5.22 23.04 37.10
N ALA A 17 -6.35 23.54 36.59
CA ALA A 17 -7.25 22.73 35.81
C ALA A 17 -6.47 22.15 34.64
N ALA A 18 -6.15 20.85 34.69
CA ALA A 18 -5.54 20.17 33.57
C ALA A 18 -6.47 20.37 32.37
N ALA A 19 -6.00 21.05 31.34
CA ALA A 19 -6.78 21.26 30.12
C ALA A 19 -7.29 19.89 29.64
N ALA A 20 -8.59 19.81 29.37
CA ALA A 20 -9.19 18.56 28.88
C ALA A 20 -8.46 18.13 27.60
N GLN A 21 -8.01 16.89 27.57
CA GLN A 21 -7.26 16.32 26.44
C GLN A 21 -8.20 16.28 25.22
N THR A 22 -7.83 17.04 24.19
CA THR A 22 -8.64 17.21 22.97
C THR A 22 -8.33 16.09 21.97
N VAL A 23 -9.37 15.55 21.34
CA VAL A 23 -9.32 14.56 20.27
C VAL A 23 -9.88 15.19 19.00
N ALA A 24 -9.05 15.38 17.99
CA ALA A 24 -9.50 15.79 16.67
C ALA A 24 -10.15 14.60 15.96
N VAL A 25 -11.27 14.83 15.29
CA VAL A 25 -12.04 13.79 14.58
C VAL A 25 -12.18 14.17 13.12
N TYR A 26 -11.90 13.20 12.25
CA TYR A 26 -12.12 13.30 10.80
C TYR A 26 -13.02 12.15 10.37
N GLN A 27 -13.96 12.41 9.44
CA GLN A 27 -14.97 11.41 9.06
C GLN A 27 -15.18 11.39 7.55
N THR A 28 -15.48 10.18 7.04
CA THR A 28 -15.97 9.94 5.68
C THR A 28 -17.22 9.09 5.73
N THR A 29 -18.24 9.48 4.96
CA THR A 29 -19.48 8.71 4.77
C THR A 29 -19.52 8.08 3.37
N PRO A 30 -20.26 6.97 3.18
CA PRO A 30 -20.30 6.27 1.88
C PRO A 30 -20.78 7.13 0.70
N ASP A 31 -21.61 8.13 0.97
CA ASP A 31 -22.14 9.09 0.00
C ASP A 31 -21.21 10.30 -0.25
N LEU A 32 -20.05 10.32 0.43
CA LEU A 32 -19.07 11.41 0.38
C LEU A 32 -19.62 12.81 0.74
N LEU A 33 -20.77 12.90 1.40
CA LEU A 33 -21.22 14.17 1.99
C LEU A 33 -20.24 14.63 3.07
N GLU A 34 -19.57 13.70 3.71
CA GLU A 34 -18.37 13.91 4.50
C GLU A 34 -17.21 13.13 3.87
N ALA A 35 -16.12 13.81 3.57
CA ALA A 35 -15.01 13.30 2.77
C ALA A 35 -13.69 13.69 3.44
N LEU A 36 -13.25 12.89 4.43
CA LEU A 36 -12.14 13.21 5.35
C LEU A 36 -12.37 14.55 6.05
N SER A 37 -13.64 14.83 6.35
CA SER A 37 -14.10 16.11 6.87
C SER A 37 -13.81 16.24 8.37
N PRO A 38 -13.25 17.37 8.85
CA PRO A 38 -13.11 17.60 10.28
C PRO A 38 -14.49 17.69 10.95
N ARG A 39 -14.60 17.05 12.12
CA ARG A 39 -15.78 17.07 12.98
C ARG A 39 -15.49 17.86 14.25
N GLU A 40 -16.52 18.09 15.06
CA GLU A 40 -16.33 18.64 16.39
C GLU A 40 -15.32 17.82 17.20
N ASN A 41 -14.40 18.51 17.85
CA ASN A 41 -13.41 17.86 18.72
C ASN A 41 -14.09 17.21 19.93
N LEU A 42 -13.61 16.02 20.29
CA LEU A 42 -14.01 15.37 21.54
C LEU A 42 -13.04 15.74 22.66
N HIS A 43 -13.48 15.50 23.88
CA HIS A 43 -12.67 15.68 25.08
C HIS A 43 -12.71 14.46 25.96
N PHE A 44 -11.54 13.99 26.40
CA PHE A 44 -11.46 12.93 27.39
C PHE A 44 -11.90 13.43 28.77
N ALA A 45 -12.82 12.71 29.37
CA ALA A 45 -13.33 12.97 30.74
C ALA A 45 -13.07 11.76 31.64
N ALA A 46 -12.77 12.02 32.91
CA ALA A 46 -12.54 10.97 33.91
C ALA A 46 -13.81 10.16 34.25
N LYS A 47 -14.99 10.73 34.02
CA LYS A 47 -16.28 10.06 34.20
C LYS A 47 -17.12 10.23 32.93
N SER A 48 -17.69 9.13 32.47
CA SER A 48 -18.69 9.14 31.37
C SER A 48 -20.09 9.09 32.01
N ASN A 49 -20.99 9.93 31.50
CA ASN A 49 -22.41 9.87 31.86
C ASN A 49 -23.18 8.86 30.98
N LEU A 50 -22.52 8.18 30.07
CA LEU A 50 -23.11 7.19 29.18
C LEU A 50 -23.29 5.85 29.92
N ALA A 51 -24.33 5.12 29.55
CA ALA A 51 -24.57 3.79 30.06
C ALA A 51 -23.40 2.83 29.78
N ALA A 52 -23.15 1.89 30.66
CA ALA A 52 -22.11 0.87 30.51
C ALA A 52 -22.30 -0.01 29.25
N THR A 53 -23.54 -0.09 28.76
CA THR A 53 -23.92 -0.83 27.53
C THR A 53 -23.46 -0.18 26.24
N VAL A 54 -23.07 1.11 26.25
CA VAL A 54 -22.46 1.74 25.06
C VAL A 54 -21.09 1.12 24.83
N PRO A 55 -20.79 0.62 23.61
CA PRO A 55 -19.51 -0.01 23.28
C PRO A 55 -18.32 0.86 23.67
N LEU A 56 -17.28 0.24 24.21
CA LEU A 56 -16.04 0.90 24.60
C LEU A 56 -14.86 0.27 23.85
N ILE A 57 -14.12 1.08 23.15
CA ILE A 57 -12.82 0.75 22.56
C ILE A 57 -11.75 1.27 23.51
N THR A 58 -10.92 0.39 24.05
CA THR A 58 -9.79 0.77 24.91
C THR A 58 -8.51 0.81 24.09
N VAL A 59 -7.82 1.92 24.14
CA VAL A 59 -6.50 2.08 23.49
C VAL A 59 -5.42 1.98 24.58
N ASP A 60 -4.44 1.08 24.37
CA ASP A 60 -3.29 0.89 25.25
C ASP A 60 -1.98 1.13 24.48
N ASP A 61 -1.35 2.27 24.74
CA ASP A 61 -0.09 2.67 24.10
C ASP A 61 1.16 2.05 24.72
N ALA A 62 1.01 1.26 25.79
CA ALA A 62 2.09 0.47 26.38
C ALA A 62 2.38 -0.80 25.56
N GLN A 63 1.34 -1.39 24.96
CA GLN A 63 1.47 -2.58 24.10
C GLN A 63 1.76 -2.17 22.67
N LYS A 64 2.94 -2.54 22.15
CA LYS A 64 3.40 -2.19 20.81
C LYS A 64 3.56 -3.44 19.95
N PHE A 65 3.32 -3.27 18.65
CA PHE A 65 3.46 -4.30 17.63
C PHE A 65 4.41 -3.83 16.52
N GLN A 66 4.08 -4.07 15.25
CA GLN A 66 4.93 -3.70 14.12
C GLN A 66 4.99 -2.19 13.89
N GLU A 67 6.09 -1.76 13.33
CA GLU A 67 6.24 -0.45 12.72
C GLU A 67 5.53 -0.43 11.36
N ILE A 68 4.95 0.70 11.01
CA ILE A 68 4.25 0.92 9.74
C ILE A 68 5.20 1.61 8.77
N ASP A 69 5.44 0.98 7.62
CA ASP A 69 6.21 1.55 6.51
C ASP A 69 5.34 2.53 5.69
N GLY A 70 4.04 2.25 5.55
CA GLY A 70 3.12 3.22 4.96
C GLY A 70 1.92 2.66 4.23
N PHE A 71 1.20 3.57 3.57
CA PHE A 71 -0.01 3.32 2.80
C PHE A 71 0.12 3.96 1.43
N GLY A 72 -0.36 3.28 0.39
CA GLY A 72 -0.18 3.81 -0.95
C GLY A 72 -0.89 3.05 -2.06
N ALA A 73 -0.41 3.25 -3.29
CA ALA A 73 -0.94 2.59 -4.47
C ALA A 73 0.15 2.38 -5.53
N SER A 74 -0.18 1.59 -6.58
CA SER A 74 0.74 1.38 -7.69
C SER A 74 0.68 2.52 -8.70
N LEU A 75 1.85 3.10 -9.02
CA LEU A 75 1.99 3.98 -10.19
C LEU A 75 2.19 3.10 -11.43
N THR A 76 1.08 2.58 -11.94
CA THR A 76 1.09 1.78 -13.17
C THR A 76 1.49 2.62 -14.37
N ASP A 77 1.93 1.98 -15.46
CA ASP A 77 2.18 2.67 -16.72
C ASP A 77 0.94 3.47 -17.17
N SER A 78 -0.25 2.89 -17.03
CA SER A 78 -1.52 3.56 -17.34
C SER A 78 -1.76 4.80 -16.50
N ALA A 79 -1.56 4.73 -15.19
CA ALA A 79 -1.73 5.88 -14.31
C ALA A 79 -0.74 7.00 -14.69
N ALA A 80 0.53 6.65 -14.91
CA ALA A 80 1.55 7.61 -15.30
C ALA A 80 1.26 8.23 -16.67
N TRP A 81 0.81 7.40 -17.62
CA TRP A 81 0.41 7.88 -18.96
C TRP A 81 -0.78 8.83 -18.91
N LEU A 82 -1.83 8.52 -18.11
CA LEU A 82 -3.00 9.39 -17.94
C LEU A 82 -2.59 10.76 -17.39
N PHE A 83 -1.80 10.82 -16.33
CA PHE A 83 -1.32 12.08 -15.77
C PHE A 83 -0.45 12.88 -16.74
N ALA A 84 0.42 12.20 -17.53
CA ALA A 84 1.33 12.88 -18.43
C ALA A 84 0.70 13.29 -19.76
N LYS A 85 -0.25 12.49 -20.29
CA LYS A 85 -0.74 12.66 -21.68
C LYS A 85 -2.17 13.16 -21.76
N LYS A 86 -2.96 13.05 -20.68
CA LYS A 86 -4.39 13.42 -20.68
C LYS A 86 -4.72 14.63 -19.82
N LEU A 87 -3.83 15.02 -18.91
CA LEU A 87 -3.99 16.18 -18.05
C LEU A 87 -3.03 17.31 -18.46
N THR A 88 -3.42 18.54 -18.19
CA THR A 88 -2.50 19.67 -18.21
C THR A 88 -1.48 19.57 -17.07
N PRO A 89 -0.30 20.20 -17.17
CA PRO A 89 0.66 20.21 -16.06
C PRO A 89 0.09 20.72 -14.72
N ALA A 90 -0.81 21.70 -14.78
CA ALA A 90 -1.47 22.22 -13.58
C ALA A 90 -2.44 21.22 -12.93
N GLN A 91 -3.18 20.45 -13.74
CA GLN A 91 -4.06 19.39 -13.24
C GLN A 91 -3.26 18.24 -12.64
N THR A 92 -2.16 17.83 -13.29
CA THR A 92 -1.25 16.83 -12.76
C THR A 92 -0.64 17.28 -11.44
N ASP A 93 -0.15 18.52 -11.34
CA ASP A 93 0.38 19.07 -10.08
C ASP A 93 -0.68 19.06 -8.96
N ALA A 94 -1.91 19.47 -9.25
CA ALA A 94 -3.00 19.44 -8.29
C ALA A 94 -3.35 18.02 -7.83
N ALA A 95 -3.39 17.04 -8.75
CA ALA A 95 -3.60 15.62 -8.42
C ALA A 95 -2.48 15.10 -7.52
N PHE A 96 -1.21 15.33 -7.88
CA PHE A 96 -0.06 14.89 -7.10
C PHE A 96 0.00 15.55 -5.71
N ARG A 97 -0.33 16.85 -5.59
CA ARG A 97 -0.48 17.48 -4.27
C ARG A 97 -1.56 16.80 -3.44
N SER A 98 -2.69 16.47 -4.03
CA SER A 98 -3.78 15.81 -3.32
C SER A 98 -3.39 14.40 -2.86
N LEU A 99 -2.54 13.69 -3.59
CA LEU A 99 -2.09 12.33 -3.26
C LEU A 99 -0.93 12.33 -2.26
N PHE A 100 0.11 13.15 -2.48
CA PHE A 100 1.38 13.02 -1.78
C PHE A 100 1.67 14.10 -0.74
N SER A 101 1.11 15.33 -0.88
CA SER A 101 1.36 16.39 0.08
C SER A 101 0.70 16.11 1.43
N ARG A 102 1.47 16.15 2.51
CA ARG A 102 0.91 16.04 3.88
C ARG A 102 0.02 17.22 4.24
N LYS A 103 0.33 18.39 3.72
CA LYS A 103 -0.43 19.61 4.00
C LYS A 103 -1.73 19.66 3.21
N GLU A 104 -1.67 19.40 1.91
CA GLU A 104 -2.75 19.64 0.95
C GLU A 104 -3.51 18.37 0.55
N GLY A 105 -2.93 17.18 0.83
CA GLY A 105 -3.44 15.87 0.41
C GLY A 105 -3.51 14.85 1.51
N ILE A 106 -3.44 13.58 1.09
CA ILE A 106 -3.53 12.42 1.95
C ILE A 106 -2.15 11.82 2.33
N ALA A 107 -1.06 12.38 1.83
CA ALA A 107 0.31 12.00 2.18
C ALA A 107 0.64 10.50 1.96
N LEU A 108 0.28 9.94 0.80
CA LEU A 108 0.70 8.58 0.45
C LEU A 108 2.19 8.42 0.66
N SER A 109 2.60 7.30 1.25
CA SER A 109 3.97 7.05 1.71
C SER A 109 4.60 5.80 1.11
N VAL A 110 3.86 5.03 0.31
CA VAL A 110 4.38 3.91 -0.50
C VAL A 110 3.88 4.05 -1.93
N LEU A 111 4.77 3.85 -2.90
CA LEU A 111 4.43 3.63 -4.31
C LEU A 111 4.99 2.28 -4.75
N ARG A 112 4.14 1.45 -5.33
CA ARG A 112 4.53 0.24 -6.04
C ARG A 112 4.66 0.58 -7.52
N GLN A 113 5.85 0.36 -8.08
CA GLN A 113 6.18 0.68 -9.45
C GLN A 113 6.43 -0.61 -10.23
N PRO A 114 5.59 -0.96 -11.21
CA PRO A 114 5.89 -2.06 -12.12
C PRO A 114 7.20 -1.84 -12.88
N ILE A 115 7.99 -2.89 -13.07
CA ILE A 115 9.13 -2.91 -14.00
C ILE A 115 8.62 -3.44 -15.34
N GLY A 116 8.53 -2.57 -16.33
CA GLY A 116 7.86 -2.90 -17.59
C GLY A 116 6.33 -2.88 -17.47
N SER A 117 5.64 -3.41 -18.48
CA SER A 117 4.18 -3.43 -18.51
C SER A 117 3.58 -4.42 -17.53
N SER A 118 2.57 -3.98 -16.80
CA SER A 118 1.58 -4.81 -16.10
C SER A 118 0.35 -5.02 -16.99
N ASP A 119 -0.77 -5.48 -16.43
CA ASP A 119 -2.09 -5.44 -17.03
C ASP A 119 -2.58 -4.00 -17.30
N LEU A 120 -2.35 -3.08 -16.34
CA LEU A 120 -2.63 -1.64 -16.49
C LEU A 120 -1.45 -0.93 -17.15
N ALA A 121 -1.31 -1.10 -18.45
CA ALA A 121 -0.33 -0.43 -19.29
C ALA A 121 -0.98 0.07 -20.59
N ALA A 122 -0.44 1.16 -21.16
CA ALA A 122 -0.87 1.68 -22.45
C ALA A 122 -0.36 0.80 -23.60
N THR A 123 0.81 0.19 -23.43
CA THR A 123 1.42 -0.75 -24.38
C THR A 123 2.22 -1.80 -23.62
N PHE A 124 2.48 -2.95 -24.26
CA PHE A 124 3.50 -3.87 -23.73
C PHE A 124 4.88 -3.21 -23.83
N TYR A 125 5.73 -3.43 -22.86
CA TYR A 125 7.16 -3.12 -22.91
C TYR A 125 7.91 -3.82 -21.78
N SER A 126 9.18 -4.12 -22.02
CA SER A 126 10.18 -4.39 -20.98
C SER A 126 11.32 -3.39 -21.12
N LEU A 127 12.28 -3.43 -20.22
CA LEU A 127 13.45 -2.55 -20.32
C LEU A 127 14.54 -3.13 -21.23
N ASP A 128 14.30 -4.30 -21.87
CA ASP A 128 15.28 -4.98 -22.74
C ASP A 128 14.59 -5.85 -23.80
N ASP A 129 13.76 -5.23 -24.62
CA ASP A 129 13.00 -5.92 -25.67
C ASP A 129 13.86 -6.18 -26.91
N LEU A 130 13.80 -7.40 -27.45
CA LEU A 130 14.42 -7.79 -28.72
C LEU A 130 13.43 -7.86 -29.89
N CYS A 131 12.20 -7.37 -29.69
CA CYS A 131 11.19 -7.22 -30.73
C CYS A 131 10.31 -6.01 -30.42
N GLN A 132 9.58 -5.53 -31.42
CA GLN A 132 8.75 -4.32 -31.27
C GLN A 132 7.46 -4.65 -30.50
N GLN A 133 7.35 -4.16 -29.28
CA GLN A 133 6.14 -4.20 -28.50
C GLN A 133 5.12 -3.13 -28.98
N THR A 134 3.84 -3.45 -28.82
CA THR A 134 2.70 -2.57 -29.13
C THR A 134 1.61 -2.78 -28.07
N THR A 135 0.33 -2.57 -28.43
CA THR A 135 -0.82 -3.07 -27.64
C THR A 135 -0.97 -4.61 -27.70
N LYS A 136 -0.10 -5.29 -28.44
CA LYS A 136 0.05 -6.74 -28.47
C LYS A 136 1.47 -7.11 -28.11
N ALA A 137 1.62 -8.10 -27.24
CA ALA A 137 2.93 -8.62 -26.88
C ALA A 137 3.61 -9.24 -28.10
N CYS A 138 4.86 -8.85 -28.33
CA CYS A 138 5.67 -9.47 -29.36
C CYS A 138 6.26 -10.80 -28.89
N THR A 139 6.67 -11.62 -29.84
CA THR A 139 7.46 -12.84 -29.59
C THR A 139 8.89 -12.61 -30.06
N THR A 140 9.85 -12.79 -29.16
CA THR A 140 11.28 -12.74 -29.49
C THR A 140 11.60 -13.80 -30.53
N PRO A 141 12.31 -13.46 -31.64
CA PRO A 141 12.71 -14.45 -32.64
C PRO A 141 13.53 -15.58 -32.01
N ALA A 142 13.29 -16.80 -32.48
CA ALA A 142 13.97 -17.97 -31.95
C ALA A 142 15.52 -17.84 -32.03
N GLY A 143 16.20 -18.17 -30.92
CA GLY A 143 17.66 -18.08 -30.82
C GLY A 143 18.21 -16.69 -30.51
N GLN A 144 17.37 -15.64 -30.43
CA GLN A 144 17.80 -14.33 -29.98
C GLN A 144 17.73 -14.24 -28.45
N ALA A 145 18.78 -13.67 -27.86
CA ALA A 145 18.89 -13.38 -26.43
C ALA A 145 19.92 -12.27 -26.20
N ASP A 146 19.78 -11.53 -25.11
CA ASP A 146 20.72 -10.48 -24.72
C ASP A 146 21.21 -10.64 -23.26
N PRO A 147 21.99 -11.69 -22.97
CA PRO A 147 22.42 -11.97 -21.59
C PRO A 147 23.36 -10.89 -21.01
N ARG A 148 23.88 -9.97 -21.81
CA ARG A 148 24.67 -8.82 -21.36
C ARG A 148 23.84 -7.57 -21.15
N LEU A 149 22.54 -7.60 -21.53
CA LEU A 149 21.64 -6.46 -21.47
C LEU A 149 22.16 -5.25 -22.24
N ASP A 150 22.67 -5.50 -23.46
CA ASP A 150 23.20 -4.44 -24.34
C ASP A 150 22.06 -3.53 -24.87
N HIS A 151 20.82 -4.05 -24.93
CA HIS A 151 19.60 -3.33 -25.33
C HIS A 151 18.83 -2.70 -24.15
N PHE A 152 19.30 -2.89 -22.91
CA PHE A 152 18.63 -2.34 -21.74
C PHE A 152 18.46 -0.82 -21.81
N SER A 153 17.24 -0.34 -21.65
CA SER A 153 16.93 1.09 -21.74
C SER A 153 15.80 1.48 -20.80
N LEU A 154 15.96 2.60 -20.09
CA LEU A 154 14.92 3.27 -19.33
C LEU A 154 14.19 4.36 -20.14
N ALA A 155 14.34 4.39 -21.46
CA ALA A 155 13.78 5.46 -22.30
C ALA A 155 12.26 5.60 -22.14
N HIS A 156 11.53 4.47 -22.02
CA HIS A 156 10.10 4.48 -21.74
C HIS A 156 9.78 5.15 -20.38
N ASP A 157 10.45 4.70 -19.33
CA ASP A 157 10.21 5.22 -17.97
C ASP A 157 10.65 6.68 -17.83
N GLN A 158 11.69 7.10 -18.56
CA GLN A 158 12.16 8.48 -18.58
C GLN A 158 11.14 9.44 -19.18
N GLU A 159 10.25 8.96 -20.06
CA GLU A 159 9.29 9.82 -20.74
C GLU A 159 8.27 10.40 -19.75
N TYR A 160 7.71 9.59 -18.83
CA TYR A 160 6.67 10.04 -17.90
C TYR A 160 6.69 9.39 -16.52
N ILE A 161 7.21 8.17 -16.34
CA ILE A 161 7.20 7.49 -15.03
C ILE A 161 8.19 8.13 -14.06
N LEU A 162 9.47 8.20 -14.43
CA LEU A 162 10.52 8.77 -13.58
C LEU A 162 10.27 10.25 -13.23
N PRO A 163 9.82 11.13 -14.14
CA PRO A 163 9.42 12.49 -13.79
C PRO A 163 8.34 12.55 -12.71
N GLN A 164 7.34 11.67 -12.75
CA GLN A 164 6.25 11.63 -11.78
C GLN A 164 6.70 11.07 -10.43
N LEU A 165 7.53 10.02 -10.39
CA LEU A 165 8.13 9.53 -9.16
C LEU A 165 8.95 10.62 -8.46
N LYS A 166 9.72 11.41 -9.22
CA LYS A 166 10.46 12.55 -8.68
C LYS A 166 9.54 13.64 -8.13
N GLN A 167 8.43 13.92 -8.81
CA GLN A 167 7.41 14.87 -8.32
C GLN A 167 6.79 14.38 -7.02
N ALA A 168 6.43 13.09 -6.92
CA ALA A 168 5.89 12.48 -5.72
C ALA A 168 6.90 12.56 -4.54
N LEU A 169 8.17 12.24 -4.78
CA LEU A 169 9.25 12.35 -3.79
C LEU A 169 9.51 13.80 -3.35
N ALA A 170 9.38 14.78 -4.26
CA ALA A 170 9.49 16.19 -3.90
C ALA A 170 8.35 16.65 -2.97
N LEU A 171 7.14 16.10 -3.12
CA LEU A 171 5.97 16.39 -2.28
C LEU A 171 5.99 15.61 -0.96
N ASN A 172 6.54 14.40 -0.97
CA ASN A 172 6.72 13.55 0.20
C ASN A 172 8.12 12.91 0.20
N PRO A 173 9.15 13.54 0.78
CA PRO A 173 10.52 12.99 0.81
C PRO A 173 10.66 11.66 1.57
N GLY A 174 9.67 11.30 2.39
CA GLY A 174 9.60 10.00 3.09
C GLY A 174 8.90 8.89 2.29
N LEU A 175 8.61 9.12 1.01
CA LEU A 175 7.96 8.14 0.15
C LEU A 175 8.87 6.94 -0.13
N HIS A 176 8.38 5.75 0.12
CA HIS A 176 9.01 4.48 -0.24
C HIS A 176 8.58 4.06 -1.67
N VAL A 177 9.55 3.78 -2.53
CA VAL A 177 9.31 3.25 -3.86
C VAL A 177 9.72 1.78 -3.89
N MET A 178 8.76 0.90 -4.21
CA MET A 178 8.94 -0.53 -4.40
C MET A 178 8.86 -0.87 -5.89
N LEU A 179 9.77 -1.69 -6.37
CA LEU A 179 9.78 -2.19 -7.74
C LEU A 179 9.24 -3.63 -7.80
N THR A 180 8.45 -3.94 -8.84
CA THR A 180 7.91 -5.30 -9.08
C THR A 180 7.74 -5.53 -10.58
N PRO A 181 8.39 -6.52 -11.21
CA PRO A 181 8.07 -6.94 -12.57
C PRO A 181 6.85 -7.87 -12.60
N TRP A 182 6.07 -7.81 -13.68
CA TRP A 182 5.05 -8.81 -14.05
C TRP A 182 5.63 -9.88 -14.95
N SER A 183 6.70 -9.55 -15.66
CA SER A 183 7.44 -10.45 -16.52
C SER A 183 8.86 -9.92 -16.73
N PRO A 184 9.86 -10.78 -16.84
CA PRO A 184 11.12 -10.42 -17.44
C PRO A 184 10.94 -10.17 -18.97
N PRO A 185 11.94 -9.62 -19.68
CA PRO A 185 11.96 -9.58 -21.13
C PRO A 185 11.63 -10.94 -21.74
N GLY A 186 10.86 -10.95 -22.85
CA GLY A 186 10.35 -12.18 -23.47
C GLY A 186 11.44 -13.21 -23.82
N TRP A 187 12.64 -12.75 -24.20
CA TRP A 187 13.75 -13.64 -24.55
C TRP A 187 14.28 -14.48 -23.36
N MET A 188 14.07 -14.03 -22.14
CA MET A 188 14.44 -14.80 -20.93
C MET A 188 13.45 -15.93 -20.61
N LYS A 189 12.27 -15.93 -21.24
CA LYS A 189 11.16 -16.83 -20.88
C LYS A 189 11.05 -18.03 -21.83
N SER A 190 10.44 -19.09 -21.31
CA SER A 190 10.19 -20.32 -22.06
C SER A 190 9.31 -20.11 -23.30
N SER A 191 8.37 -19.15 -23.25
CA SER A 191 7.47 -18.80 -24.36
C SER A 191 8.07 -17.83 -25.38
N GLY A 192 9.15 -17.13 -25.02
CA GLY A 192 9.70 -16.04 -25.86
C GLY A 192 8.87 -14.75 -25.87
N THR A 193 7.82 -14.64 -25.06
CA THR A 193 6.94 -13.47 -24.96
C THR A 193 6.74 -13.04 -23.50
N MET A 194 6.30 -11.80 -23.28
CA MET A 194 5.99 -11.31 -21.94
C MET A 194 4.69 -11.92 -21.36
N LEU A 195 3.81 -12.51 -22.18
CA LEU A 195 2.58 -13.14 -21.69
C LEU A 195 2.87 -14.25 -20.67
N GLY A 196 1.96 -14.40 -19.68
CA GLY A 196 2.12 -15.36 -18.59
C GLY A 196 2.01 -16.81 -19.03
N SER A 197 1.16 -17.12 -20.03
CA SER A 197 0.95 -18.48 -20.51
C SER A 197 0.60 -18.49 -22.01
N SER A 198 0.44 -19.71 -22.55
CA SER A 198 -0.18 -19.93 -23.84
C SER A 198 -1.68 -19.53 -23.80
N PRO A 199 -2.31 -19.23 -24.96
CA PRO A 199 -3.72 -18.81 -25.00
C PRO A 199 -4.72 -19.80 -24.40
N ASP A 200 -4.38 -21.08 -24.29
CA ASP A 200 -5.20 -22.13 -23.68
C ASP A 200 -4.90 -22.36 -22.19
N GLU A 201 -4.04 -21.51 -21.58
CA GLU A 201 -3.59 -21.55 -20.17
C GLU A 201 -2.93 -22.86 -19.73
N LYS A 202 -2.62 -23.78 -20.65
CA LYS A 202 -2.04 -25.09 -20.32
C LYS A 202 -0.52 -25.09 -20.22
N HIS A 203 0.11 -24.03 -20.73
CA HIS A 203 1.55 -23.91 -20.80
C HIS A 203 2.00 -22.61 -20.16
N PRO A 204 2.11 -22.55 -18.81
CA PRO A 204 2.66 -21.39 -18.12
C PRO A 204 4.06 -21.07 -18.64
N SER A 205 4.33 -19.78 -18.82
CA SER A 205 5.63 -19.30 -19.20
C SER A 205 6.48 -19.07 -17.95
N SER A 206 7.68 -19.59 -17.93
CA SER A 206 8.63 -19.49 -16.81
C SER A 206 9.95 -18.87 -17.23
N LEU A 207 10.71 -18.34 -16.29
CA LEU A 207 12.08 -17.91 -16.49
C LEU A 207 12.97 -19.13 -16.78
N LYS A 208 13.74 -19.10 -17.87
CA LYS A 208 14.68 -20.16 -18.17
C LYS A 208 15.86 -20.11 -17.19
N PRO A 209 16.26 -21.25 -16.57
CA PRO A 209 17.34 -21.28 -15.59
C PRO A 209 18.66 -20.69 -16.07
N GLU A 210 19.00 -20.85 -17.37
CA GLU A 210 20.22 -20.28 -17.97
C GLU A 210 20.22 -18.75 -17.94
N PHE A 211 19.07 -18.09 -17.78
CA PHE A 211 18.94 -16.64 -17.69
C PHE A 211 18.74 -16.10 -16.27
N TYR A 212 18.82 -16.92 -15.23
CA TYR A 212 18.77 -16.42 -13.85
C TYR A 212 19.83 -15.35 -13.56
N PRO A 213 21.10 -15.50 -13.99
CA PRO A 213 22.10 -14.45 -13.82
C PRO A 213 21.74 -13.17 -14.58
N ALA A 214 21.19 -13.28 -15.81
CA ALA A 214 20.79 -12.13 -16.61
C ALA A 214 19.60 -11.39 -16.00
N PHE A 215 18.62 -12.12 -15.46
CA PHE A 215 17.47 -11.51 -14.78
C PHE A 215 17.90 -10.81 -13.48
N ALA A 216 18.80 -11.38 -12.69
CA ALA A 216 19.37 -10.72 -11.53
C ALA A 216 20.09 -9.41 -11.91
N ALA A 217 20.90 -9.45 -12.99
CA ALA A 217 21.56 -8.26 -13.55
C ALA A 217 20.57 -7.21 -14.07
N TYR A 218 19.45 -7.63 -14.68
CA TYR A 218 18.36 -6.76 -15.15
C TYR A 218 17.73 -6.00 -13.98
N LEU A 219 17.42 -6.67 -12.88
CA LEU A 219 16.88 -6.03 -11.67
C LEU A 219 17.89 -5.05 -11.05
N VAL A 220 19.16 -5.44 -10.97
CA VAL A 220 20.25 -4.55 -10.48
C VAL A 220 20.38 -3.31 -11.37
N LYS A 221 20.41 -3.46 -12.71
CA LYS A 221 20.48 -2.33 -13.65
C LYS A 221 19.27 -1.41 -13.51
N THR A 222 18.09 -1.98 -13.31
CA THR A 222 16.86 -1.19 -13.09
C THR A 222 16.99 -0.34 -11.82
N ILE A 223 17.36 -0.93 -10.68
CA ILE A 223 17.55 -0.19 -9.43
C ILE A 223 18.59 0.93 -9.61
N GLN A 224 19.74 0.61 -10.20
CA GLN A 224 20.81 1.61 -10.45
C GLN A 224 20.34 2.74 -11.35
N GLY A 225 19.57 2.43 -12.39
CA GLY A 225 19.04 3.42 -13.32
C GLY A 225 18.02 4.36 -12.66
N TYR A 226 17.12 3.81 -11.82
CA TYR A 226 16.19 4.63 -11.05
C TYR A 226 16.91 5.51 -10.02
N GLN A 227 17.89 4.96 -9.30
CA GLN A 227 18.72 5.73 -8.35
C GLN A 227 19.50 6.85 -9.05
N ALA A 228 20.09 6.56 -10.22
CA ALA A 228 20.77 7.56 -11.04
C ALA A 228 19.83 8.67 -11.53
N ALA A 229 18.55 8.35 -11.75
CA ALA A 229 17.50 9.33 -12.07
C ALA A 229 17.01 10.11 -10.84
N GLY A 230 17.48 9.81 -9.61
CA GLY A 230 17.10 10.46 -8.37
C GLY A 230 15.89 9.83 -7.66
N VAL A 231 15.57 8.56 -7.97
CA VAL A 231 14.50 7.79 -7.34
C VAL A 231 15.11 6.67 -6.50
N PRO A 232 15.22 6.82 -5.17
CA PRO A 232 15.72 5.78 -4.28
C PRO A 232 14.75 4.60 -4.24
N ILE A 233 15.26 3.37 -4.31
CA ILE A 233 14.45 2.17 -4.26
C ILE A 233 14.53 1.57 -2.85
N TRP A 234 13.37 1.49 -2.22
CA TRP A 234 13.19 0.95 -0.87
C TRP A 234 12.94 -0.56 -0.86
N GLY A 235 12.13 -1.08 -1.81
CA GLY A 235 11.71 -2.47 -1.85
C GLY A 235 11.78 -3.06 -3.24
N LEU A 236 11.87 -4.39 -3.31
CA LEU A 236 11.89 -5.17 -4.54
C LEU A 236 11.15 -6.49 -4.33
N SER A 237 10.13 -6.76 -5.14
CA SER A 237 9.62 -8.08 -5.45
C SER A 237 10.19 -8.53 -6.79
N VAL A 238 10.37 -9.83 -7.01
CA VAL A 238 10.97 -10.31 -8.25
C VAL A 238 9.95 -10.78 -9.27
N GLU A 239 8.71 -10.95 -8.83
CA GLU A 239 7.58 -11.35 -9.70
C GLU A 239 6.27 -10.97 -9.04
N ASN A 240 5.38 -10.35 -9.79
CA ASN A 240 3.98 -10.21 -9.41
C ASN A 240 3.27 -11.54 -9.60
N GLU A 241 2.60 -12.01 -8.55
CA GLU A 241 1.72 -13.19 -8.58
C GLU A 241 2.34 -14.44 -9.23
N PRO A 242 3.43 -14.98 -8.69
CA PRO A 242 4.23 -16.02 -9.33
C PRO A 242 3.48 -17.36 -9.56
N LEU A 243 2.27 -17.52 -9.04
CA LEU A 243 1.43 -18.68 -9.30
C LEU A 243 0.28 -18.38 -10.29
N TYR A 244 0.20 -17.15 -10.80
CA TYR A 244 -0.79 -16.74 -11.80
C TYR A 244 -0.10 -16.31 -13.09
N ALA A 245 -0.31 -17.06 -14.16
CA ALA A 245 0.33 -16.85 -15.44
C ALA A 245 -0.74 -16.55 -16.52
N PRO A 246 -1.20 -15.29 -16.65
CA PRO A 246 -2.28 -14.89 -17.54
C PRO A 246 -1.90 -15.05 -19.03
N PRO A 247 -2.83 -15.47 -19.90
CA PRO A 247 -2.57 -15.58 -21.34
C PRO A 247 -2.64 -14.24 -22.08
N THR A 248 -3.16 -13.19 -21.45
CA THR A 248 -3.54 -11.93 -22.13
C THR A 248 -2.66 -10.73 -21.76
N TYR A 249 -1.91 -10.81 -20.65
CA TYR A 249 -1.00 -9.74 -20.22
C TYR A 249 0.31 -10.29 -19.63
N SER A 250 1.22 -9.40 -19.30
CA SER A 250 2.52 -9.74 -18.74
C SER A 250 2.38 -10.57 -17.47
N GLY A 251 3.11 -11.66 -17.39
CA GLY A 251 3.12 -12.53 -16.23
C GLY A 251 4.13 -13.66 -16.40
N MET A 252 4.44 -14.35 -15.33
CA MET A 252 5.37 -15.49 -15.36
C MET A 252 5.05 -16.45 -14.22
N GLN A 253 5.10 -17.76 -14.47
CA GLN A 253 5.13 -18.72 -13.38
C GLN A 253 6.54 -18.81 -12.79
N MET A 254 6.64 -18.70 -11.48
CA MET A 254 7.84 -18.98 -10.70
C MET A 254 7.44 -19.79 -9.46
N LEU A 255 7.93 -21.03 -9.36
CA LEU A 255 7.63 -21.87 -8.20
C LEU A 255 8.45 -21.45 -6.97
N ALA A 256 7.97 -21.79 -5.77
CA ALA A 256 8.64 -21.39 -4.53
C ALA A 256 10.11 -21.83 -4.45
N ALA A 257 10.42 -23.06 -4.91
CA ALA A 257 11.80 -23.54 -4.95
C ALA A 257 12.66 -22.78 -5.99
N GLU A 258 12.07 -22.35 -7.10
CA GLU A 258 12.75 -21.53 -8.11
C GLU A 258 13.03 -20.11 -7.57
N GLN A 259 12.08 -19.51 -6.83
CA GLN A 259 12.29 -18.21 -6.18
C GLN A 259 13.37 -18.30 -5.09
N ALA A 260 13.40 -19.40 -4.30
CA ALA A 260 14.43 -19.63 -3.29
C ALA A 260 15.81 -19.75 -3.94
N GLU A 261 15.93 -20.56 -5.00
CA GLU A 261 17.17 -20.70 -5.80
C GLU A 261 17.62 -19.36 -6.38
N PHE A 262 16.67 -18.61 -6.98
CA PHE A 262 16.96 -17.30 -7.56
C PHE A 262 17.45 -16.29 -6.51
N PHE A 263 16.79 -16.23 -5.34
CA PHE A 263 17.21 -15.35 -4.25
C PHE A 263 18.60 -15.69 -3.74
N GLY A 264 18.81 -16.94 -3.38
CA GLY A 264 20.02 -17.38 -2.69
C GLY A 264 21.26 -17.41 -3.55
N ASN A 265 21.13 -17.81 -4.81
CA ASN A 265 22.29 -18.09 -5.67
C ASN A 265 22.50 -17.04 -6.80
N HIS A 266 21.52 -16.17 -7.09
CA HIS A 266 21.63 -15.19 -8.15
C HIS A 266 21.37 -13.76 -7.68
N LEU A 267 20.20 -13.45 -7.15
CA LEU A 267 19.83 -12.09 -6.78
C LEU A 267 20.65 -11.53 -5.61
N GLY A 268 20.77 -12.29 -4.52
CA GLY A 268 21.53 -11.87 -3.34
C GLY A 268 22.99 -11.54 -3.66
N PRO A 269 23.74 -12.45 -4.33
CA PRO A 269 25.10 -12.14 -4.81
C PRO A 269 25.17 -10.93 -5.73
N ALA A 270 24.20 -10.74 -6.66
CA ALA A 270 24.19 -9.61 -7.59
C ALA A 270 23.95 -8.28 -6.88
N LEU A 271 23.00 -8.22 -5.94
CA LEU A 271 22.74 -7.04 -5.10
C LEU A 271 23.96 -6.69 -4.24
N ALA A 272 24.58 -7.68 -3.61
CA ALA A 272 25.78 -7.50 -2.79
C ALA A 272 26.95 -6.95 -3.61
N ALA A 273 27.20 -7.51 -4.82
CA ALA A 273 28.25 -7.05 -5.73
C ALA A 273 28.01 -5.59 -6.18
N ALA A 274 26.75 -5.18 -6.31
CA ALA A 274 26.36 -3.83 -6.69
C ALA A 274 26.25 -2.86 -5.48
N ASN A 275 26.47 -3.33 -4.24
CA ASN A 275 26.25 -2.59 -2.99
C ASN A 275 24.83 -2.00 -2.91
N LEU A 276 23.81 -2.81 -3.24
CA LEU A 276 22.40 -2.45 -3.19
C LEU A 276 21.70 -3.21 -2.06
N HIS A 277 20.82 -2.52 -1.32
CA HIS A 277 20.19 -3.08 -0.14
C HIS A 277 18.67 -2.80 -0.10
N PRO A 278 17.89 -3.08 -1.17
CA PRO A 278 16.44 -2.97 -1.09
C PRO A 278 15.88 -4.03 -0.12
N LYS A 279 14.70 -3.79 0.46
CA LYS A 279 13.93 -4.85 1.12
C LYS A 279 13.44 -5.82 0.04
N VAL A 280 14.09 -6.99 -0.08
CA VAL A 280 13.66 -8.03 -1.01
C VAL A 280 12.47 -8.77 -0.39
N MET A 281 11.36 -8.82 -1.09
CA MET A 281 10.11 -9.40 -0.63
C MET A 281 9.87 -10.73 -1.36
N ALA A 282 9.61 -11.78 -0.59
CA ALA A 282 9.25 -13.09 -1.12
C ALA A 282 7.77 -13.14 -1.49
N TYR A 283 7.41 -14.01 -2.41
CA TYR A 283 6.06 -14.34 -2.84
C TYR A 283 5.38 -13.25 -3.67
N ASP A 284 4.72 -12.26 -3.07
CA ASP A 284 3.95 -11.19 -3.74
C ASP A 284 2.66 -11.72 -4.41
N HIS A 285 1.85 -12.49 -3.63
CA HIS A 285 0.60 -13.11 -4.09
C HIS A 285 -0.36 -13.39 -2.91
N ASN A 286 -1.47 -14.09 -3.16
CA ASN A 286 -2.61 -14.28 -2.29
C ASN A 286 -2.34 -15.07 -1.00
N TRP A 287 -3.13 -14.81 0.02
CA TRP A 287 -3.06 -15.48 1.33
C TRP A 287 -3.39 -16.98 1.29
N ASP A 288 -3.97 -17.51 0.22
CA ASP A 288 -4.40 -18.90 0.09
C ASP A 288 -3.25 -19.91 -0.12
N ARG A 289 -2.01 -19.43 -0.35
CA ARG A 289 -0.82 -20.27 -0.52
C ARG A 289 0.33 -19.87 0.43
N PRO A 290 0.10 -19.95 1.76
CA PRO A 290 1.13 -19.63 2.76
C PRO A 290 2.36 -20.58 2.71
N ASP A 291 2.19 -21.75 2.12
CA ASP A 291 3.27 -22.72 1.87
C ASP A 291 4.37 -22.17 0.93
N TYR A 292 4.02 -21.23 0.05
CA TYR A 292 5.02 -20.66 -0.86
C TYR A 292 6.11 -19.85 -0.13
N PRO A 293 5.79 -18.80 0.63
CA PRO A 293 6.82 -18.05 1.37
C PRO A 293 7.52 -18.91 2.43
N GLU A 294 6.86 -19.93 2.99
CA GLU A 294 7.52 -20.86 3.90
C GLU A 294 8.70 -21.59 3.23
N VAL A 295 8.55 -22.09 1.99
CA VAL A 295 9.62 -22.72 1.24
C VAL A 295 10.79 -21.76 1.04
N VAL A 296 10.51 -20.51 0.64
CA VAL A 296 11.54 -19.48 0.42
C VAL A 296 12.26 -19.13 1.74
N LEU A 297 11.52 -18.93 2.82
CA LEU A 297 12.07 -18.50 4.11
C LEU A 297 12.73 -19.62 4.90
N LYS A 298 12.47 -20.90 4.58
CA LYS A 298 13.17 -22.07 5.14
C LYS A 298 14.49 -22.36 4.42
N ASP A 299 14.69 -21.89 3.19
CA ASP A 299 16.00 -21.95 2.54
C ASP A 299 16.94 -20.90 3.17
N ALA A 300 18.07 -21.35 3.72
CA ALA A 300 18.97 -20.49 4.48
C ALA A 300 19.58 -19.35 3.66
N LYS A 301 19.88 -19.60 2.36
CA LYS A 301 20.45 -18.57 1.48
C LYS A 301 19.39 -17.57 1.04
N ALA A 302 18.21 -18.05 0.66
CA ALA A 302 17.09 -17.18 0.29
C ALA A 302 16.62 -16.34 1.48
N ALA A 303 16.51 -16.95 2.67
CA ALA A 303 16.15 -16.25 3.90
C ALA A 303 17.14 -15.14 4.28
N ALA A 304 18.43 -15.30 3.97
CA ALA A 304 19.43 -14.25 4.19
C ALA A 304 19.21 -13.04 3.27
N VAL A 305 18.57 -13.20 2.12
CA VAL A 305 18.25 -12.14 1.14
C VAL A 305 16.89 -11.55 1.40
N ALA A 306 15.87 -12.36 1.71
CA ALA A 306 14.50 -11.93 1.91
C ALA A 306 14.35 -11.10 3.19
N ALA A 307 13.82 -9.89 3.08
CA ALA A 307 13.42 -9.05 4.22
C ALA A 307 12.11 -9.54 4.86
N GLY A 308 11.25 -10.19 4.09
CA GLY A 308 9.97 -10.72 4.54
C GLY A 308 9.08 -11.16 3.38
N THR A 309 7.77 -11.17 3.61
CA THR A 309 6.77 -11.67 2.65
C THR A 309 5.83 -10.54 2.19
N ALA A 310 5.60 -10.48 0.89
CA ALA A 310 4.58 -9.64 0.27
C ALA A 310 3.32 -10.47 -0.02
N TRP A 311 2.16 -9.86 0.19
CA TRP A 311 0.85 -10.51 0.09
C TRP A 311 -0.12 -9.70 -0.75
N HIS A 312 -1.07 -10.42 -1.39
CA HIS A 312 -2.24 -9.89 -2.06
C HIS A 312 -3.53 -10.41 -1.43
N HIS A 313 -4.64 -9.69 -1.64
CA HIS A 313 -5.89 -9.96 -0.91
C HIS A 313 -6.91 -10.83 -1.66
N TYR A 314 -6.65 -11.21 -2.90
CA TYR A 314 -7.67 -11.82 -3.78
C TYR A 314 -8.06 -13.26 -3.41
N GLY A 315 -7.35 -13.90 -2.49
CA GLY A 315 -7.67 -15.25 -2.02
C GLY A 315 -7.10 -15.54 -0.64
N GLY A 316 -7.83 -16.31 0.18
CA GLY A 316 -7.41 -16.70 1.52
C GLY A 316 -7.91 -15.76 2.61
N ASP A 317 -7.20 -15.73 3.73
CA ASP A 317 -7.53 -14.96 4.95
C ASP A 317 -6.26 -14.28 5.49
N PRO A 318 -6.29 -12.98 5.82
CA PRO A 318 -5.14 -12.24 6.34
C PRO A 318 -4.56 -12.82 7.65
N ALA A 319 -5.29 -13.67 8.38
CA ALA A 319 -4.79 -14.32 9.58
C ALA A 319 -3.55 -15.22 9.32
N VAL A 320 -3.31 -15.64 8.07
CA VAL A 320 -2.10 -16.39 7.71
C VAL A 320 -0.83 -15.54 7.88
N MET A 321 -0.94 -14.20 7.80
CA MET A 321 0.18 -13.28 8.02
C MET A 321 0.65 -13.33 9.48
N THR A 322 -0.28 -13.45 10.44
CA THR A 322 0.08 -13.66 11.86
C THR A 322 0.83 -14.98 12.04
N LYS A 323 0.35 -16.08 11.42
CA LYS A 323 1.05 -17.38 11.49
C LYS A 323 2.44 -17.31 10.86
N ASN A 324 2.57 -16.65 9.72
CA ASN A 324 3.87 -16.45 9.06
C ASN A 324 4.82 -15.61 9.93
N HIS A 325 4.32 -14.56 10.60
CA HIS A 325 5.09 -13.78 11.56
C HIS A 325 5.55 -14.60 12.77
N GLU A 326 4.67 -15.46 13.32
CA GLU A 326 5.01 -16.34 14.45
C GLU A 326 6.07 -17.37 14.09
N GLU A 327 6.01 -17.92 12.86
CA GLU A 327 7.01 -18.89 12.36
C GLU A 327 8.34 -18.20 12.00
N PHE A 328 8.29 -16.98 11.46
CA PHE A 328 9.46 -16.21 11.03
C PHE A 328 9.49 -14.81 11.68
N PRO A 329 9.67 -14.69 13.01
CA PRO A 329 9.50 -13.42 13.72
C PRO A 329 10.51 -12.33 13.35
N GLY A 330 11.60 -12.69 12.67
CA GLY A 330 12.58 -11.73 12.12
C GLY A 330 12.24 -11.24 10.71
N LYS A 331 11.08 -11.62 10.15
CA LYS A 331 10.64 -11.28 8.79
C LYS A 331 9.42 -10.39 8.80
N ASP A 332 9.49 -9.30 8.05
CA ASP A 332 8.40 -8.34 7.92
C ASP A 332 7.27 -8.87 7.00
N GLN A 333 6.10 -8.25 7.10
CA GLN A 333 4.91 -8.57 6.27
C GLN A 333 4.40 -7.29 5.60
N TRP A 334 4.03 -7.37 4.34
CA TRP A 334 3.42 -6.26 3.60
C TRP A 334 2.26 -6.75 2.76
N VAL A 335 1.17 -6.01 2.71
CA VAL A 335 0.16 -6.16 1.65
C VAL A 335 0.52 -5.19 0.54
N THR A 336 1.02 -5.74 -0.55
CA THR A 336 1.62 -5.02 -1.66
C THR A 336 0.66 -4.80 -2.81
N GLU A 337 -0.49 -5.50 -2.80
CA GLU A 337 -1.58 -5.26 -3.73
C GLU A 337 -2.93 -5.64 -3.13
N SER A 338 -3.90 -4.77 -3.32
CA SER A 338 -5.33 -4.95 -3.09
C SER A 338 -6.10 -4.09 -4.09
N SER A 339 -7.24 -4.54 -4.57
CA SER A 339 -8.10 -3.76 -5.45
C SER A 339 -9.52 -4.27 -5.42
N GLY A 340 -10.46 -3.37 -5.69
CA GLY A 340 -11.81 -3.75 -5.99
C GLY A 340 -12.10 -3.75 -7.48
N GLY A 341 -13.00 -4.66 -7.89
CA GLY A 341 -13.48 -4.75 -9.26
C GLY A 341 -14.64 -5.72 -9.36
N THR A 342 -15.29 -5.77 -10.52
CA THR A 342 -16.48 -6.58 -10.74
C THR A 342 -16.23 -8.10 -10.72
N TRP A 343 -14.98 -8.54 -10.77
CA TRP A 343 -14.60 -9.96 -10.62
C TRP A 343 -14.75 -10.46 -9.17
N GLN A 344 -14.73 -9.57 -8.19
CA GLN A 344 -14.96 -9.92 -6.79
C GLN A 344 -16.46 -10.09 -6.54
N LYS A 345 -16.87 -11.33 -6.39
CA LYS A 345 -18.26 -11.67 -6.07
C LYS A 345 -18.65 -11.03 -4.72
N GLY A 346 -19.61 -10.12 -4.75
CA GLY A 346 -20.11 -9.41 -3.58
C GLY A 346 -19.40 -8.09 -3.25
N TYR A 347 -18.35 -7.71 -3.94
CA TYR A 347 -17.64 -6.45 -3.72
C TYR A 347 -18.51 -5.21 -3.99
N HIS A 348 -19.35 -5.27 -5.04
CA HIS A 348 -20.33 -4.22 -5.33
C HIS A 348 -21.75 -4.53 -4.82
N GLU A 349 -22.04 -5.80 -4.50
CA GLU A 349 -23.39 -6.24 -4.10
C GLU A 349 -23.78 -5.74 -2.70
N LYS A 350 -22.80 -5.46 -1.84
CA LYS A 350 -23.03 -4.95 -0.47
C LYS A 350 -23.19 -3.45 -0.39
N GLY A 351 -22.90 -2.71 -1.46
CA GLY A 351 -23.16 -1.28 -1.59
C GLY A 351 -22.31 -0.36 -0.70
N ASN A 352 -21.28 -0.87 -0.03
CA ASN A 352 -20.43 -0.07 0.85
C ASN A 352 -18.94 -0.37 0.65
N VAL A 353 -18.41 0.08 -0.48
CA VAL A 353 -16.99 -0.02 -0.83
C VAL A 353 -16.09 0.59 0.26
N LEU A 354 -16.49 1.72 0.85
CA LEU A 354 -15.76 2.37 1.94
C LEU A 354 -15.55 1.43 3.13
N ALA A 355 -16.61 0.74 3.54
CA ALA A 355 -16.55 -0.17 4.70
C ALA A 355 -15.73 -1.42 4.41
N GLU A 356 -15.84 -1.97 3.21
CA GLU A 356 -15.10 -3.17 2.80
C GLU A 356 -13.60 -2.91 2.75
N GLU A 357 -13.16 -1.86 2.07
CA GLU A 357 -11.76 -1.44 1.98
C GLU A 357 -11.17 -1.05 3.35
N ALA A 358 -11.94 -0.30 4.15
CA ALA A 358 -11.49 0.10 5.49
C ALA A 358 -11.38 -1.11 6.44
N ALA A 359 -12.29 -2.06 6.35
CA ALA A 359 -12.23 -3.31 7.14
C ALA A 359 -11.00 -4.14 6.77
N GLU A 360 -10.65 -4.19 5.50
CA GLU A 360 -9.45 -4.87 5.03
C GLU A 360 -8.17 -4.19 5.55
N LEU A 361 -8.04 -2.87 5.43
CA LEU A 361 -6.92 -2.12 5.98
C LEU A 361 -6.73 -2.42 7.48
N ILE A 362 -7.83 -2.43 8.25
CA ILE A 362 -7.81 -2.80 9.67
C ILE A 362 -7.32 -4.24 9.83
N ALA A 363 -7.90 -5.19 9.09
CA ALA A 363 -7.57 -6.60 9.21
C ALA A 363 -6.09 -6.88 8.92
N VAL A 364 -5.55 -6.35 7.81
CA VAL A 364 -4.15 -6.59 7.45
C VAL A 364 -3.18 -5.94 8.42
N THR A 365 -3.47 -4.74 8.91
CA THR A 365 -2.60 -4.08 9.91
C THR A 365 -2.65 -4.79 11.26
N ARG A 366 -3.81 -5.33 11.68
CA ARG A 366 -3.90 -6.19 12.87
C ARG A 366 -3.16 -7.51 12.70
N ASN A 367 -3.00 -8.00 11.47
CA ASN A 367 -2.26 -9.20 11.13
C ASN A 367 -0.82 -8.93 10.65
N TRP A 368 -0.14 -7.96 11.26
CA TRP A 368 1.29 -7.65 11.10
C TRP A 368 1.70 -6.99 9.79
N SER A 369 0.77 -6.60 8.91
CA SER A 369 1.18 -5.83 7.73
C SER A 369 1.80 -4.49 8.13
N ARG A 370 2.94 -4.18 7.50
CA ARG A 370 3.64 -2.90 7.65
C ARG A 370 3.24 -1.89 6.56
N ALA A 371 2.61 -2.37 5.49
CA ALA A 371 2.09 -1.52 4.42
C ALA A 371 0.78 -2.07 3.88
N TYR A 372 -0.04 -1.17 3.32
CA TYR A 372 -1.22 -1.51 2.55
C TYR A 372 -1.22 -0.70 1.26
N VAL A 373 -1.13 -1.39 0.12
CA VAL A 373 -0.96 -0.80 -1.20
C VAL A 373 -2.11 -1.21 -2.10
N LEU A 374 -2.83 -0.23 -2.65
CA LEU A 374 -3.93 -0.47 -3.58
C LEU A 374 -3.44 -0.51 -5.04
N TRP A 375 -4.13 -1.27 -5.86
CA TRP A 375 -4.01 -1.31 -7.31
C TRP A 375 -5.21 -0.56 -7.91
N ALA A 376 -5.13 0.70 -8.48
CA ALA A 376 -3.93 1.43 -8.85
C ALA A 376 -4.05 2.91 -8.38
N LEU A 377 -3.03 3.73 -8.68
CA LEU A 377 -3.06 5.16 -8.33
C LEU A 377 -4.14 5.92 -9.12
N ALA A 378 -4.28 5.62 -10.41
CA ALA A 378 -5.30 6.21 -11.29
C ALA A 378 -5.71 5.26 -12.41
N THR A 379 -6.97 5.36 -12.83
CA THR A 379 -7.52 4.81 -14.07
C THR A 379 -8.37 5.87 -14.76
N ASP A 380 -8.78 5.66 -16.02
CA ASP A 380 -9.81 6.50 -16.64
C ASP A 380 -11.24 6.02 -16.28
N GLU A 381 -12.26 6.70 -16.81
CA GLU A 381 -13.69 6.35 -16.57
C GLU A 381 -14.11 5.00 -17.20
N LYS A 382 -13.19 4.34 -17.93
CA LYS A 382 -13.37 3.01 -18.52
C LYS A 382 -12.42 1.98 -17.89
N HIS A 383 -11.84 2.33 -16.73
CA HIS A 383 -10.88 1.52 -15.99
C HIS A 383 -9.55 1.26 -16.73
N GLY A 384 -9.25 2.05 -17.77
CA GLY A 384 -8.05 1.92 -18.61
C GLY A 384 -7.01 3.01 -18.39
N PRO A 385 -6.04 3.07 -19.36
CA PRO A 385 -5.80 2.08 -20.40
C PRO A 385 -5.26 0.76 -19.86
N PHE A 386 -5.52 -0.35 -20.54
CA PHE A 386 -5.04 -1.68 -20.16
C PHE A 386 -4.65 -2.52 -21.37
N VAL A 387 -3.76 -3.50 -21.17
CA VAL A 387 -3.32 -4.47 -22.18
C VAL A 387 -3.68 -5.88 -21.71
N GLY A 388 -4.92 -6.30 -22.02
CA GLY A 388 -5.43 -7.65 -21.76
C GLY A 388 -5.68 -8.02 -20.30
N GLY A 389 -5.64 -7.06 -19.39
CA GLY A 389 -5.77 -7.29 -17.95
C GLY A 389 -7.07 -6.74 -17.36
N CYS A 390 -6.97 -6.16 -16.18
CA CYS A 390 -8.10 -5.72 -15.40
C CYS A 390 -8.89 -4.57 -16.07
N ASP A 391 -10.03 -4.87 -16.64
CA ASP A 391 -10.94 -3.92 -17.29
C ASP A 391 -11.99 -3.31 -16.34
N THR A 392 -11.91 -3.60 -15.04
CA THR A 392 -12.82 -3.11 -13.99
C THR A 392 -12.12 -2.65 -12.72
N CYS A 393 -10.78 -2.67 -12.70
CA CYS A 393 -9.98 -2.14 -11.59
C CYS A 393 -10.21 -0.66 -11.38
N ARG A 394 -10.36 -0.23 -10.13
CA ARG A 394 -10.46 1.21 -9.79
C ARG A 394 -9.10 1.77 -9.42
N GLY A 395 -8.94 3.07 -9.72
CA GLY A 395 -7.85 3.86 -9.16
C GLY A 395 -8.26 4.57 -7.86
N LEU A 396 -7.30 5.10 -7.11
CA LEU A 396 -7.58 6.07 -6.04
C LEU A 396 -8.25 7.33 -6.59
N VAL A 397 -7.91 7.65 -7.83
CA VAL A 397 -8.54 8.72 -8.58
C VAL A 397 -8.93 8.24 -9.98
N THR A 398 -10.03 8.75 -10.49
CA THR A 398 -10.45 8.56 -11.89
C THR A 398 -10.09 9.81 -12.69
N VAL A 399 -9.34 9.64 -13.78
CA VAL A 399 -9.13 10.68 -14.79
C VAL A 399 -10.28 10.59 -15.78
N ASP A 400 -11.33 11.37 -15.56
CA ASP A 400 -12.53 11.39 -16.39
C ASP A 400 -12.26 12.09 -17.72
N LEU A 401 -12.30 11.34 -18.80
CA LEU A 401 -12.08 11.76 -20.18
C LEU A 401 -13.38 11.79 -21.01
N SER A 402 -14.54 11.67 -20.37
CA SER A 402 -15.84 11.71 -21.05
C SER A 402 -16.05 13.01 -21.84
N ASP A 403 -15.46 14.11 -21.37
CA ASP A 403 -15.26 15.35 -22.15
C ASP A 403 -13.75 15.63 -22.29
N PRO A 404 -13.10 15.18 -23.40
CA PRO A 404 -11.66 15.35 -23.58
C PRO A 404 -11.17 16.81 -23.54
N ALA A 405 -12.07 17.78 -23.80
CA ALA A 405 -11.76 19.21 -23.69
C ALA A 405 -11.71 19.68 -22.22
N ARG A 406 -12.21 18.88 -21.28
CA ARG A 406 -12.37 19.22 -19.87
C ARG A 406 -12.06 18.02 -18.98
N ALA A 407 -10.96 17.32 -19.24
CA ALA A 407 -10.51 16.24 -18.37
C ALA A 407 -10.53 16.63 -16.89
N GLN A 408 -11.04 15.78 -16.02
CA GLN A 408 -11.17 16.02 -14.58
C GLN A 408 -10.58 14.87 -13.79
N VAL A 409 -10.04 15.17 -12.61
CA VAL A 409 -9.57 14.17 -11.67
C VAL A 409 -10.60 14.06 -10.55
N LYS A 410 -11.26 12.90 -10.45
CA LYS A 410 -12.23 12.56 -9.39
C LYS A 410 -11.56 11.68 -8.34
N LYS A 411 -11.79 11.95 -7.07
CA LYS A 411 -11.32 11.13 -5.95
C LYS A 411 -12.35 10.05 -5.67
N GLU A 412 -11.91 8.81 -5.64
CA GLU A 412 -12.74 7.66 -5.35
C GLU A 412 -12.80 7.38 -3.84
N LEU A 413 -13.67 6.45 -3.38
CA LEU A 413 -13.76 6.07 -1.97
C LEU A 413 -12.42 5.56 -1.44
N ASP A 414 -11.70 4.81 -2.24
CA ASP A 414 -10.37 4.27 -1.98
C ASP A 414 -9.33 5.35 -1.59
N TYR A 415 -9.41 6.55 -2.21
CA TYR A 415 -8.60 7.71 -1.82
C TYR A 415 -8.84 8.10 -0.37
N TYR A 416 -10.09 8.10 0.07
CA TYR A 416 -10.44 8.50 1.44
C TYR A 416 -10.11 7.41 2.45
N VAL A 417 -10.27 6.13 2.11
CA VAL A 417 -9.86 5.00 2.97
C VAL A 417 -8.39 5.11 3.31
N LEU A 418 -7.51 5.25 2.29
CA LEU A 418 -6.07 5.43 2.54
C LEU A 418 -5.78 6.75 3.26
N GLY A 419 -6.51 7.81 2.91
CA GLY A 419 -6.33 9.14 3.52
C GLY A 419 -6.57 9.16 5.02
N HIS A 420 -7.50 8.37 5.52
CA HIS A 420 -7.76 8.20 6.95
C HIS A 420 -6.59 7.58 7.72
N ALA A 421 -5.70 6.86 7.06
CA ALA A 421 -4.47 6.32 7.63
C ALA A 421 -3.26 7.20 7.26
N SER A 422 -2.93 7.32 5.97
CA SER A 422 -1.68 7.91 5.48
C SER A 422 -1.48 9.38 5.88
N LYS A 423 -2.57 10.18 5.94
CA LYS A 423 -2.48 11.60 6.32
C LYS A 423 -2.01 11.79 7.77
N PHE A 424 -2.42 10.90 8.66
CA PHE A 424 -2.23 11.06 10.11
C PHE A 424 -1.07 10.23 10.66
N LEU A 425 -0.63 9.21 9.93
CA LEU A 425 0.52 8.39 10.32
C LEU A 425 1.81 8.99 9.78
N LEU A 426 2.81 9.06 10.66
CA LEU A 426 4.15 9.52 10.32
C LEU A 426 5.06 8.31 10.05
N PRO A 427 6.10 8.45 9.24
CA PRO A 427 7.13 7.41 9.13
C PRO A 427 7.61 6.98 10.53
N GLY A 428 7.73 5.68 10.76
CA GLY A 428 8.07 5.12 12.08
C GLY A 428 6.89 5.06 13.07
N ALA A 429 5.65 5.26 12.63
CA ALA A 429 4.46 4.97 13.45
C ALA A 429 4.42 3.48 13.80
N VAL A 430 4.01 3.16 15.03
CA VAL A 430 3.93 1.79 15.54
C VAL A 430 2.49 1.45 15.84
N ARG A 431 2.01 0.28 15.42
CA ARG A 431 0.71 -0.22 15.85
C ARG A 431 0.74 -0.47 17.36
N ILE A 432 -0.30 -0.02 18.05
CA ILE A 432 -0.50 -0.23 19.48
C ILE A 432 -1.79 -1.02 19.73
N ALA A 433 -1.98 -1.49 20.95
CA ALA A 433 -3.19 -2.26 21.26
C ALA A 433 -4.44 -1.37 21.24
N SER A 434 -5.49 -1.92 20.65
CA SER A 434 -6.87 -1.47 20.75
C SER A 434 -7.79 -2.68 20.68
N ASP A 435 -8.95 -2.61 21.34
CA ASP A 435 -9.90 -3.71 21.40
C ASP A 435 -11.14 -3.44 20.55
N GLU A 436 -11.54 -4.44 19.76
CA GLU A 436 -12.82 -4.44 19.06
C GLU A 436 -13.93 -4.82 20.06
N PRO A 437 -14.94 -3.96 20.28
CA PRO A 437 -15.96 -4.25 21.29
C PRO A 437 -16.80 -5.46 20.94
N ALA A 438 -16.81 -6.46 21.79
CA ALA A 438 -17.59 -7.68 21.59
C ALA A 438 -19.09 -7.39 21.41
N GLY A 439 -19.74 -8.13 20.50
CA GLY A 439 -21.16 -7.98 20.20
C GLY A 439 -21.51 -6.76 19.34
N THR A 440 -20.52 -6.11 18.73
CA THR A 440 -20.71 -5.03 17.75
C THR A 440 -20.05 -5.40 16.41
N GLU A 441 -20.40 -4.63 15.36
CA GLU A 441 -19.72 -4.72 14.06
C GLU A 441 -18.54 -3.75 13.95
N LEU A 442 -18.32 -2.88 14.96
CA LEU A 442 -17.24 -1.90 14.96
C LEU A 442 -15.89 -2.56 14.77
N LYS A 443 -15.05 -1.95 13.97
CA LYS A 443 -13.67 -2.36 13.73
C LYS A 443 -12.73 -1.18 13.94
N ASP A 444 -11.57 -1.46 14.48
CA ASP A 444 -10.58 -0.42 14.76
C ASP A 444 -9.14 -0.91 14.63
N VAL A 445 -8.23 0.02 14.53
CA VAL A 445 -6.80 -0.19 14.75
C VAL A 445 -6.16 1.11 15.25
N ALA A 446 -5.28 1.02 16.22
CA ALA A 446 -4.62 2.16 16.84
C ALA A 446 -3.12 2.19 16.56
N PHE A 447 -2.58 3.42 16.49
CA PHE A 447 -1.17 3.66 16.20
C PHE A 447 -0.62 4.77 17.10
N ARG A 448 0.70 4.73 17.33
CA ARG A 448 1.46 5.78 17.97
C ARG A 448 2.53 6.30 17.04
N ASN A 449 2.47 7.57 16.72
CA ASN A 449 3.49 8.26 15.94
C ASN A 449 4.78 8.50 16.76
N PRO A 450 5.94 8.67 16.13
CA PRO A 450 7.20 8.99 16.83
C PRO A 450 7.14 10.29 17.65
N ASN A 451 6.32 11.25 17.24
CA ASN A 451 6.09 12.50 17.99
C ASN A 451 5.12 12.33 19.19
N GLY A 452 4.72 11.10 19.50
CA GLY A 452 3.80 10.75 20.59
C GLY A 452 2.32 10.91 20.27
N THR A 453 1.93 11.45 19.12
CA THR A 453 0.52 11.54 18.71
C THR A 453 -0.07 10.15 18.53
N LEU A 454 -1.27 9.93 19.05
CA LEU A 454 -2.03 8.69 18.88
C LEU A 454 -3.06 8.88 17.77
N VAL A 455 -3.30 7.81 17.02
CA VAL A 455 -4.25 7.75 15.91
C VAL A 455 -5.08 6.49 16.07
N LEU A 456 -6.39 6.64 16.14
CA LEU A 456 -7.35 5.53 16.10
C LEU A 456 -8.12 5.61 14.79
N TYR A 457 -7.96 4.58 13.96
CA TYR A 457 -8.72 4.36 12.73
C TYR A 457 -9.93 3.51 13.10
N LEU A 458 -11.15 4.00 12.88
CA LEU A 458 -12.37 3.47 13.46
C LEU A 458 -13.48 3.38 12.42
N LEU A 459 -14.01 2.19 12.20
CA LEU A 459 -15.02 1.87 11.20
C LEU A 459 -16.32 1.42 11.86
N ASN A 460 -17.43 1.96 11.40
CA ASN A 460 -18.76 1.39 11.60
C ASN A 460 -19.24 0.80 10.26
N PRO A 461 -19.08 -0.51 10.01
CA PRO A 461 -19.55 -1.13 8.76
C PRO A 461 -21.06 -1.38 8.76
N GLY A 462 -21.73 -1.24 9.94
CA GLY A 462 -23.14 -1.55 10.11
C GLY A 462 -24.09 -0.57 9.43
N ALA A 463 -25.32 -1.02 9.19
CA ALA A 463 -26.37 -0.26 8.53
C ALA A 463 -27.04 0.81 9.44
N GLN A 464 -26.63 0.92 10.70
CA GLN A 464 -27.17 1.88 11.67
C GLN A 464 -26.06 2.74 12.25
N SER A 465 -26.40 3.99 12.64
CA SER A 465 -25.49 4.83 13.39
C SER A 465 -25.16 4.20 14.74
N GLN A 466 -23.88 4.23 15.13
CA GLN A 466 -23.38 3.61 16.36
C GLN A 466 -22.73 4.64 17.27
N LEU A 467 -23.28 4.83 18.49
CA LEU A 467 -22.60 5.56 19.54
C LEU A 467 -21.51 4.65 20.14
N VAL A 468 -20.29 5.19 20.28
CA VAL A 468 -19.11 4.48 20.77
C VAL A 468 -18.34 5.34 21.76
N ARG A 469 -17.78 4.71 22.80
CA ARG A 469 -16.82 5.32 23.73
C ARG A 469 -15.40 4.90 23.35
N VAL A 470 -14.47 5.82 23.48
CA VAL A 470 -13.03 5.55 23.34
C VAL A 470 -12.38 5.79 24.70
N GLY A 471 -11.74 4.77 25.25
CA GLY A 471 -11.04 4.77 26.53
C GLY A 471 -9.53 4.93 26.34
N PHE A 472 -8.92 5.82 27.13
CA PHE A 472 -7.48 6.01 27.16
C PHE A 472 -7.03 6.48 28.55
N HIS A 473 -6.10 5.77 29.21
CA HIS A 473 -5.55 6.08 30.53
C HIS A 473 -6.65 6.39 31.59
N GLY A 474 -7.70 5.56 31.64
CA GLY A 474 -8.81 5.69 32.60
C GLY A 474 -9.79 6.83 32.32
N LYS A 475 -9.64 7.56 31.22
CA LYS A 475 -10.58 8.59 30.75
C LYS A 475 -11.34 8.07 29.54
N THR A 476 -12.47 8.68 29.22
CA THR A 476 -13.29 8.32 28.05
C THR A 476 -13.71 9.55 27.27
N ALA A 477 -13.75 9.42 25.95
CA ALA A 477 -14.45 10.31 25.03
C ALA A 477 -15.52 9.50 24.29
N ALA A 478 -16.50 10.15 23.66
CA ALA A 478 -17.55 9.47 22.93
C ALA A 478 -17.90 10.19 21.63
N THR A 479 -18.24 9.41 20.60
CA THR A 479 -18.71 9.92 19.31
C THR A 479 -19.77 9.00 18.73
N THR A 480 -20.56 9.52 17.80
CA THR A 480 -21.50 8.73 17.01
C THR A 480 -20.96 8.59 15.60
N LEU A 481 -20.81 7.35 15.14
CA LEU A 481 -20.42 7.03 13.78
C LEU A 481 -21.67 6.75 12.95
N PRO A 482 -21.92 7.46 11.84
CA PRO A 482 -22.98 7.12 10.91
C PRO A 482 -22.86 5.70 10.37
N ALA A 483 -23.95 5.17 9.79
CA ALA A 483 -23.95 3.87 9.11
C ALA A 483 -22.87 3.86 8.00
N GLY A 484 -22.13 2.76 7.91
CA GLY A 484 -21.11 2.54 6.88
C GLY A 484 -19.94 3.53 6.89
N SER A 485 -19.75 4.31 7.95
CA SER A 485 -18.76 5.40 7.97
C SER A 485 -17.43 5.03 8.58
N LEU A 486 -16.40 5.75 8.16
CA LEU A 486 -15.03 5.67 8.64
C LEU A 486 -14.64 6.96 9.36
N ALA A 487 -13.99 6.85 10.49
CA ALA A 487 -13.43 7.99 11.22
C ALA A 487 -11.98 7.77 11.64
N THR A 488 -11.23 8.85 11.72
CA THR A 488 -9.91 8.89 12.35
C THR A 488 -9.91 9.86 13.51
N LEU A 489 -9.53 9.38 14.67
CA LEU A 489 -9.40 10.15 15.90
C LEU A 489 -7.92 10.37 16.19
N VAL A 490 -7.53 11.62 16.47
CA VAL A 490 -6.13 12.02 16.67
C VAL A 490 -5.98 12.82 17.96
N TRP A 491 -5.07 12.40 18.85
CA TRP A 491 -4.81 13.11 20.10
C TRP A 491 -3.35 12.97 20.58
N LYS A 492 -2.97 13.80 21.52
CA LYS A 492 -1.71 13.63 22.29
C LYS A 492 -2.04 13.14 23.69
N PRO A 493 -1.23 12.21 24.26
CA PRO A 493 -1.37 11.75 25.65
C PRO A 493 -1.31 12.88 26.68
#